data_d6522706b732728528d5b6e6a498fca1
#
_entry.id   d6522706b732728528d5b6e6a498fca1
#
_cell.length_a   1.000
_cell.length_b   1.000
_cell.length_c   1.000
_cell.angle_alpha   90.00
_cell.angle_beta   90.00
_cell.angle_gamma   90.00
#
_symmetry.space_group_name_H-M   'P 1'
#
loop_
_entity.id
_entity.type
_entity.pdbx_description
1 polymer ?
#
loop_
_entity_poly.entity_id
_entity_poly.type
_entity_poly.pdbx_seq_one_letter_code
_entity_poly.pdbx_strand_id
1 'polypeptide(L)' 'SIIGSSALFADWYVPLNQVPQAVLATARATYPQAEIWAVEMENYYVYKVKMNNMMELYIDKAGNLLYQEFDD' A
#
# COMPACT_ATOMS: atom_id res chain seq x y z
N SER A 1 8.07 -7.03 -8.15
CA SER A 1 7.16 -7.73 -7.31
C SER A 1 7.10 -9.19 -7.69
N ILE A 2 6.86 -10.03 -6.76
CA ILE A 2 6.94 -11.45 -6.96
C ILE A 2 5.56 -11.98 -7.22
N ILE A 3 5.25 -12.08 -8.46
CA ILE A 3 3.91 -12.40 -8.87
C ILE A 3 3.50 -13.78 -8.43
N GLY A 4 4.38 -14.71 -8.60
CA GLY A 4 4.06 -16.09 -8.26
C GLY A 4 3.73 -16.27 -6.81
N SER A 5 4.34 -15.47 -5.94
CA SER A 5 4.04 -15.60 -4.53
C SER A 5 2.73 -14.95 -4.15
N SER A 6 2.22 -14.04 -4.95
CA SER A 6 0.98 -13.35 -4.59
C SER A 6 -0.15 -14.32 -4.38
N ALA A 7 -0.22 -15.35 -5.19
CA ALA A 7 -1.29 -16.33 -5.06
C ALA A 7 -1.21 -17.06 -3.74
N LEU A 8 0.01 -17.27 -3.23
CA LEU A 8 0.22 -17.98 -1.99
C LEU A 8 -0.06 -17.11 -0.78
N PHE A 9 0.01 -15.81 -0.96
CA PHE A 9 -0.07 -14.86 0.15
C PHE A 9 -1.23 -13.89 -0.04
N ALA A 10 -2.36 -14.42 -0.48
CA ALA A 10 -3.54 -13.59 -0.66
C ALA A 10 -3.98 -12.94 0.64
N ASP A 11 -3.73 -13.56 1.77
CA ASP A 11 -4.07 -12.99 3.07
C ASP A 11 -3.24 -11.78 3.44
N TRP A 12 -2.19 -11.49 2.70
CA TRP A 12 -1.41 -10.27 2.94
C TRP A 12 -2.13 -9.05 2.41
N TYR A 13 -3.07 -9.23 1.51
CA TYR A 13 -3.89 -8.12 1.05
C TYR A 13 -4.87 -7.73 2.14
N VAL A 14 -5.05 -6.43 2.31
CA VAL A 14 -5.87 -5.89 3.37
C VAL A 14 -7.02 -5.13 2.73
N PRO A 15 -8.28 -5.47 3.07
CA PRO A 15 -9.40 -4.68 2.58
C PRO A 15 -9.29 -3.23 3.03
N LEU A 16 -9.70 -2.31 2.18
CA LEU A 16 -9.53 -0.89 2.46
C LEU A 16 -10.18 -0.48 3.78
N ASN A 17 -11.33 -1.09 4.11
CA ASN A 17 -12.02 -0.72 5.34
C ASN A 17 -11.31 -1.23 6.59
N GLN A 18 -10.23 -1.99 6.43
CA GLN A 18 -9.43 -2.47 7.56
C GLN A 18 -8.06 -1.81 7.59
N VAL A 19 -7.77 -0.92 6.65
CA VAL A 19 -6.50 -0.19 6.63
C VAL A 19 -6.65 1.04 7.52
N PRO A 20 -5.66 1.35 8.36
CA PRO A 20 -5.74 2.55 9.19
C PRO A 20 -5.98 3.80 8.34
N GLN A 21 -6.85 4.67 8.83
CA GLN A 21 -7.19 5.88 8.12
C GLN A 21 -5.95 6.73 7.80
N ALA A 22 -4.99 6.76 8.72
CA ALA A 22 -3.78 7.54 8.51
C ALA A 22 -3.00 7.06 7.29
N VAL A 23 -3.01 5.74 7.04
CA VAL A 23 -2.33 5.18 5.88
C VAL A 23 -3.02 5.62 4.59
N LEU A 24 -4.34 5.51 4.56
CA LEU A 24 -5.10 5.91 3.37
C LEU A 24 -4.97 7.41 3.11
N ALA A 25 -4.99 8.21 4.18
CA ALA A 25 -4.87 9.65 4.04
C ALA A 25 -3.53 10.04 3.44
N THR A 26 -2.45 9.41 3.90
CA THR A 26 -1.13 9.69 3.37
C THR A 26 -1.02 9.31 1.90
N ALA A 27 -1.55 8.14 1.54
CA ALA A 27 -1.50 7.70 0.14
C ALA A 27 -2.24 8.68 -0.76
N ARG A 28 -3.42 9.13 -0.33
CA ARG A 28 -4.22 10.05 -1.12
C ARG A 28 -3.60 11.43 -1.20
N ALA A 29 -2.92 11.85 -0.14
CA ALA A 29 -2.22 13.14 -0.15
C ALA A 29 -0.98 13.11 -1.03
N THR A 30 -0.30 11.96 -1.08
CA THR A 30 0.91 11.83 -1.89
C THR A 30 0.58 11.87 -3.38
N TYR A 31 -0.49 11.22 -3.79
CA TYR A 31 -0.91 11.19 -5.19
C TYR A 31 -2.41 11.47 -5.30
N PRO A 32 -2.81 12.73 -5.20
CA PRO A 32 -4.25 13.07 -5.17
C PRO A 32 -4.99 12.69 -6.44
N GLN A 33 -4.27 12.55 -7.56
CA GLN A 33 -4.90 12.24 -8.84
C GLN A 33 -4.98 10.74 -9.10
N ALA A 34 -4.32 9.95 -8.27
CA ALA A 34 -4.30 8.51 -8.45
C ALA A 34 -5.27 7.84 -7.49
N GLU A 35 -5.53 6.57 -7.73
CA GLU A 35 -6.40 5.79 -6.85
C GLU A 35 -5.62 4.64 -6.26
N ILE A 36 -6.08 4.20 -5.11
CA ILE A 36 -5.47 3.07 -4.44
C ILE A 36 -6.02 1.80 -5.08
N TRP A 37 -5.12 0.99 -5.62
CA TRP A 37 -5.51 -0.30 -6.21
C TRP A 37 -5.64 -1.37 -5.16
N ALA A 38 -4.66 -1.43 -4.26
CA ALA A 38 -4.62 -2.49 -3.28
C ALA A 38 -3.69 -2.09 -2.15
N VAL A 39 -3.88 -2.71 -1.00
CA VAL A 39 -2.99 -2.52 0.13
C VAL A 39 -2.55 -3.90 0.60
N GLU A 40 -1.26 -4.06 0.83
CA GLU A 40 -0.68 -5.28 1.38
C GLU A 40 -0.01 -4.95 2.70
N MET A 41 0.01 -5.90 3.62
CA MET A 41 0.85 -5.76 4.80
C MET A 41 2.26 -6.17 4.46
N GLU A 42 3.18 -5.26 4.65
CA GLU A 42 4.59 -5.58 4.46
C GLU A 42 5.14 -6.25 5.72
N ASN A 43 4.73 -5.72 6.87
CA ASN A 43 5.00 -6.34 8.16
C ASN A 43 3.97 -5.76 9.15
N TYR A 44 4.15 -6.00 10.45
CA TYR A 44 3.16 -5.58 11.44
C TYR A 44 2.96 -4.08 11.49
N TYR A 45 3.90 -3.30 10.99
CA TYR A 45 3.86 -1.85 11.17
C TYR A 45 3.78 -1.10 9.86
N VAL A 46 3.98 -1.78 8.72
CA VAL A 46 4.14 -1.11 7.44
C VAL A 46 3.18 -1.69 6.43
N TYR A 47 2.49 -0.81 5.73
CA TYR A 47 1.58 -1.18 4.66
C TYR A 47 2.18 -0.74 3.33
N LYS A 48 2.08 -1.61 2.34
CA LYS A 48 2.46 -1.26 0.98
C LYS A 48 1.19 -0.90 0.22
N VAL A 49 1.06 0.36 -0.15
CA VAL A 49 -0.11 0.85 -0.85
C VAL A 49 0.22 0.92 -2.33
N LYS A 50 -0.49 0.16 -3.13
CA LYS A 50 -0.29 0.13 -4.57
C LYS A 50 -1.25 1.11 -5.21
N MET A 51 -0.71 2.06 -5.96
CA MET A 51 -1.50 3.09 -6.62
C MET A 51 -1.67 2.73 -8.09
N ASN A 52 -2.72 3.28 -8.70
CA ASN A 52 -2.97 2.97 -10.11
C ASN A 52 -2.00 3.67 -11.07
N ASN A 53 -1.08 4.47 -10.56
CA ASN A 53 -0.01 5.08 -11.34
C ASN A 53 1.28 4.29 -11.26
N MET A 54 1.20 3.04 -10.81
CA MET A 54 2.34 2.13 -10.70
C MET A 54 3.30 2.46 -9.55
N MET A 55 2.96 3.42 -8.70
CA MET A 55 3.78 3.68 -7.52
C MET A 55 3.34 2.80 -6.37
N GLU A 56 4.30 2.36 -5.58
CA GLU A 56 4.05 1.63 -4.35
C GLU A 56 4.57 2.46 -3.20
N LEU A 57 3.70 2.74 -2.25
CA LEU A 57 4.03 3.58 -1.11
C LEU A 57 4.15 2.71 0.13
N TYR A 58 5.26 2.84 0.84
CA TYR A 58 5.46 2.13 2.10
C TYR A 58 5.19 3.09 3.23
N ILE A 59 4.07 2.87 3.91
CA ILE A 59 3.54 3.80 4.91
C ILE A 59 3.35 3.02 6.20
N ASP A 60 3.85 3.57 7.31
CA ASP A 60 3.65 2.91 8.59
C ASP A 60 2.23 3.17 9.07
N LYS A 61 1.81 2.45 10.10
CA LYS A 61 0.42 2.52 10.54
C LYS A 61 0.05 3.87 11.15
N ALA A 62 1.02 4.69 11.47
CA ALA A 62 0.77 6.05 11.94
C ALA A 62 0.62 7.03 10.78
N GLY A 63 0.83 6.58 9.55
CA GLY A 63 0.67 7.42 8.38
C GLY A 63 1.94 8.06 7.88
N ASN A 64 3.10 7.61 8.36
CA ASN A 64 4.36 8.17 7.88
C ASN A 64 4.80 7.45 6.62
N LEU A 65 5.05 8.20 5.57
CA LEU A 65 5.57 7.65 4.31
C LEU A 65 7.05 7.37 4.50
N LEU A 66 7.42 6.08 4.47
CA LEU A 66 8.78 5.67 4.71
C LEU A 66 9.61 5.74 3.44
N TYR A 67 9.07 5.25 2.36
CA TYR A 67 9.66 5.40 1.03
C TYR A 67 8.66 4.93 -0.01
N GLN A 68 9.01 5.11 -1.26
CA GLN A 68 8.16 4.69 -2.36
C GLN A 68 9.02 4.20 -3.49
N GLU A 69 8.42 3.38 -4.35
CA GLU A 69 9.14 2.88 -5.51
C GLU A 69 8.16 2.66 -6.64
N PHE A 70 8.69 2.64 -7.84
CA PHE A 70 7.93 2.40 -9.05
C PHE A 70 7.87 0.89 -9.28
N ASP A 71 6.67 0.38 -9.46
CA ASP A 71 6.48 -1.05 -9.67
C ASP A 71 6.34 -1.30 -11.17
N ASP A 72 7.42 -1.58 -11.81
CA ASP A 72 7.39 -1.93 -13.21
C ASP A 72 7.45 -3.46 -13.38
#